data_0ca041f149f5eb0312a3dded069f66e2
#
_entry.id   0ca041f149f5eb0312a3dded069f66e2
#
_cell.length_a   1.000
_cell.length_b   1.000
_cell.length_c   1.000
_cell.angle_alpha   90.00
_cell.angle_beta   90.00
_cell.angle_gamma   90.00
#
_symmetry.space_group_name_H-M   'P 1'
#
loop_
_entity.id
_entity.type
_entity.pdbx_description
1 polymer ?
#
loop_
_entity_poly.entity_id
_entity_poly.type
_entity_poly.pdbx_seq_one_letter_code
_entity_poly.pdbx_strand_id
1 'polypeptide(L)'
;MATRLKKSEFIVTYSIIISLACFIGGFFLGAGYMKNSYEQAKMAAAEAEKEAAKKEQLLKEQKLYKEQDFVQYYYSVLVPVNTLKEKHFTIMAGMQGMPADEREDGLKELEKLAKQSLKEIQDAKVPASSPLLGQAKTAYEQSMRAYLDGIEALRSAQNSNVLTLDQVHGTQLMQPFTSSWLHAQVELYKAIATWESAYVTKKALPSILPEHVNLETWKAYPFHYRNYLAAEYLTKKNMFEDFAPQDLTARIDSLLQSEQAKTLGIKDIQTAVDVLQATDAVREGDFKKFQTKLYQGVKMPEMPIFEE
;
A
#
# COMPACT_ATOMS: atom_id res chain seq x y z
N MET A 1 82.39 17.33 2.28
CA MET A 1 81.98 17.42 0.86
C MET A 1 80.47 17.47 0.80
N ALA A 2 79.91 18.62 0.55
CA ALA A 2 78.46 18.76 0.39
C ALA A 2 78.15 18.51 -1.11
N THR A 3 77.52 17.38 -1.43
CA THR A 3 77.03 17.02 -2.75
C THR A 3 75.88 17.92 -3.14
N ARG A 4 76.08 18.84 -4.09
CA ARG A 4 75.00 19.66 -4.66
C ARG A 4 74.09 18.72 -5.48
N LEU A 5 72.85 18.52 -5.02
CA LEU A 5 71.81 17.84 -5.73
C LEU A 5 71.55 18.47 -7.12
N LYS A 6 71.44 17.64 -8.12
CA LYS A 6 71.18 18.09 -9.51
C LYS A 6 69.76 18.67 -9.60
N LYS A 7 69.55 19.69 -10.40
CA LYS A 7 68.28 20.41 -10.58
C LYS A 7 67.07 19.52 -10.83
N SER A 8 67.29 18.35 -11.47
CA SER A 8 66.24 17.32 -11.75
C SER A 8 65.83 16.58 -10.49
N GLU A 9 66.75 16.33 -9.52
CA GLU A 9 66.45 15.63 -8.27
C GLU A 9 65.62 16.52 -7.35
N PHE A 10 65.84 17.83 -7.42
CA PHE A 10 65.04 18.81 -6.66
C PHE A 10 63.57 18.86 -7.16
N ILE A 11 63.35 18.79 -8.48
CA ILE A 11 62.00 18.79 -9.08
C ILE A 11 61.23 17.53 -8.69
N VAL A 12 61.88 16.36 -8.75
CA VAL A 12 61.24 15.08 -8.35
C VAL A 12 60.89 15.08 -6.88
N THR A 13 61.79 15.51 -6.00
CA THR A 13 61.56 15.58 -4.55
C THR A 13 60.39 16.53 -4.22
N TYR A 14 60.35 17.70 -4.90
CA TYR A 14 59.28 18.70 -4.67
C TYR A 14 57.93 18.18 -5.18
N SER A 15 57.89 17.47 -6.32
CA SER A 15 56.67 16.83 -6.83
C SER A 15 56.12 15.77 -5.85
N ILE A 16 56.99 14.95 -5.27
CA ILE A 16 56.58 13.94 -4.27
C ILE A 16 56.01 14.60 -3.01
N ILE A 17 56.63 15.67 -2.51
CA ILE A 17 56.15 16.38 -1.34
C ILE A 17 54.81 17.04 -1.59
N ILE A 18 54.58 17.64 -2.77
CA ILE A 18 53.32 18.26 -3.12
C ILE A 18 52.23 17.17 -3.25
N SER A 19 52.49 16.03 -3.92
CA SER A 19 51.54 14.93 -4.08
C SER A 19 51.15 14.36 -2.67
N LEU A 20 52.10 14.22 -1.77
CA LEU A 20 51.86 13.74 -0.40
C LEU A 20 51.03 14.75 0.38
N ALA A 21 51.31 16.03 0.27
CA ALA A 21 50.54 17.08 0.92
C ALA A 21 49.09 17.17 0.43
N CYS A 22 48.88 17.03 -0.89
CA CYS A 22 47.57 16.95 -1.52
C CYS A 22 46.77 15.70 -1.07
N PHE A 23 47.44 14.55 -0.95
CA PHE A 23 46.82 13.31 -0.49
C PHE A 23 46.41 13.44 1.00
N ILE A 24 47.27 13.94 1.87
CA ILE A 24 46.96 14.16 3.27
C ILE A 24 45.81 15.17 3.41
N GLY A 25 45.88 16.30 2.70
CA GLY A 25 44.82 17.31 2.70
C GLY A 25 43.49 16.78 2.23
N GLY A 26 43.46 16.01 1.11
CA GLY A 26 42.27 15.36 0.58
C GLY A 26 41.69 14.35 1.56
N PHE A 27 42.53 13.59 2.24
CA PHE A 27 42.08 12.61 3.24
C PHE A 27 41.37 13.28 4.44
N PHE A 28 41.95 14.34 4.99
CA PHE A 28 41.35 15.07 6.13
C PHE A 28 40.07 15.80 5.74
N LEU A 29 40.01 16.39 4.54
CA LEU A 29 38.78 17.02 4.03
C LEU A 29 37.70 15.99 3.75
N GLY A 30 38.05 14.85 3.15
CA GLY A 30 37.10 13.74 2.89
C GLY A 30 36.56 13.09 4.17
N ALA A 31 37.44 12.85 5.15
CA ALA A 31 37.05 12.34 6.46
C ALA A 31 36.14 13.30 7.25
N GLY A 32 36.42 14.60 7.18
CA GLY A 32 35.59 15.64 7.75
C GLY A 32 34.20 15.73 7.12
N TYR A 33 34.13 15.65 5.80
CA TYR A 33 32.88 15.66 5.06
C TYR A 33 32.03 14.41 5.37
N MET A 34 32.64 13.23 5.35
CA MET A 34 31.94 11.97 5.69
C MET A 34 31.42 11.98 7.15
N LYS A 35 32.23 12.46 8.10
CA LYS A 35 31.81 12.56 9.50
C LYS A 35 30.60 13.48 9.64
N ASN A 36 30.63 14.67 9.00
CA ASN A 36 29.54 15.63 9.07
C ASN A 36 28.26 15.10 8.40
N SER A 37 28.37 14.44 7.24
CA SER A 37 27.25 13.78 6.55
C SER A 37 26.65 12.64 7.39
N TYR A 38 27.49 11.84 8.03
CA TYR A 38 27.03 10.76 8.92
C TYR A 38 26.33 11.30 10.17
N GLU A 39 26.86 12.35 10.79
CA GLU A 39 26.25 13.01 11.95
C GLU A 39 24.91 13.66 11.56
N GLN A 40 24.80 14.29 10.39
CA GLN A 40 23.54 14.84 9.89
C GLN A 40 22.50 13.75 9.62
N ALA A 41 22.89 12.65 8.99
CA ALA A 41 21.99 11.52 8.75
C ALA A 41 21.51 10.88 10.07
N LYS A 42 22.42 10.78 11.06
CA LYS A 42 22.08 10.26 12.40
C LYS A 42 21.15 11.20 13.17
N MET A 43 21.35 12.52 13.06
CA MET A 43 20.46 13.52 13.67
C MET A 43 19.09 13.51 13.01
N ALA A 44 19.02 13.46 11.68
CA ALA A 44 17.76 13.35 10.95
C ALA A 44 16.98 12.07 11.30
N ALA A 45 17.67 10.94 11.43
CA ALA A 45 17.05 9.69 11.89
C ALA A 45 16.53 9.78 13.34
N ALA A 46 17.29 10.39 14.23
CA ALA A 46 16.88 10.58 15.63
C ALA A 46 15.73 11.59 15.77
N GLU A 47 15.65 12.62 14.92
CA GLU A 47 14.52 13.54 14.86
C GLU A 47 13.26 12.85 14.33
N ALA A 48 13.37 12.05 13.27
CA ALA A 48 12.26 11.27 12.74
C ALA A 48 11.71 10.27 13.77
N GLU A 49 12.59 9.62 14.54
CA GLU A 49 12.19 8.72 15.61
C GLU A 49 11.48 9.46 16.78
N LYS A 50 11.96 10.64 17.15
CA LYS A 50 11.30 11.49 18.16
C LYS A 50 9.94 12.00 17.68
N GLU A 51 9.82 12.38 16.43
CA GLU A 51 8.56 12.82 15.83
C GLU A 51 7.53 11.68 15.76
N ALA A 52 7.98 10.48 15.40
CA ALA A 52 7.15 9.28 15.41
C ALA A 52 6.68 8.92 16.84
N ALA A 53 7.57 8.96 17.82
CA ALA A 53 7.23 8.72 19.23
C ALA A 53 6.26 9.77 19.79
N LYS A 54 6.44 11.05 19.43
CA LYS A 54 5.52 12.14 19.82
C LYS A 54 4.14 11.98 19.19
N LYS A 55 4.11 11.56 17.94
CA LYS A 55 2.85 11.28 17.22
C LYS A 55 2.11 10.08 17.81
N GLU A 56 2.85 9.03 18.19
CA GLU A 56 2.30 7.87 18.89
C GLU A 56 1.71 8.25 20.27
N GLN A 57 2.41 9.12 21.02
CA GLN A 57 1.92 9.61 22.31
C GLN A 57 0.65 10.44 22.14
N LEU A 58 0.59 11.32 21.13
CA LEU A 58 -0.60 12.09 20.78
C LEU A 58 -1.79 11.19 20.38
N LEU A 59 -1.54 10.11 19.64
CA LEU A 59 -2.55 9.13 19.28
C LEU A 59 -3.13 8.42 20.53
N LYS A 60 -2.27 8.06 21.48
CA LYS A 60 -2.68 7.45 22.78
C LYS A 60 -3.46 8.43 23.65
N GLU A 61 -3.04 9.68 23.72
CA GLU A 61 -3.68 10.72 24.55
C GLU A 61 -5.04 11.16 23.98
N GLN A 62 -5.19 11.21 22.66
CA GLN A 62 -6.42 11.67 22.00
C GLN A 62 -7.45 10.56 21.75
N LYS A 63 -7.17 9.32 22.11
CA LYS A 63 -8.08 8.15 21.85
C LYS A 63 -8.56 8.12 20.39
N LEU A 64 -7.64 8.30 19.45
CA LEU A 64 -7.93 8.23 18.01
C LEU A 64 -8.30 6.79 17.60
N TYR A 65 -9.05 6.66 16.49
CA TYR A 65 -9.43 5.36 15.90
C TYR A 65 -10.15 4.42 16.86
N LYS A 66 -11.28 4.88 17.45
CA LYS A 66 -12.13 4.03 18.28
C LYS A 66 -12.80 2.95 17.42
N GLU A 67 -13.06 1.77 17.99
CA GLU A 67 -13.75 0.69 17.29
C GLU A 67 -15.10 1.13 16.71
N GLN A 68 -15.86 1.95 17.42
CA GLN A 68 -17.12 2.53 16.94
C GLN A 68 -16.97 3.38 15.66
N ASP A 69 -15.81 4.04 15.47
CA ASP A 69 -15.54 4.83 14.26
C ASP A 69 -15.43 3.89 13.04
N PHE A 70 -14.84 2.70 13.22
CA PHE A 70 -14.76 1.68 12.17
C PHE A 70 -16.11 1.06 11.84
N VAL A 71 -16.92 0.74 12.85
CA VAL A 71 -18.27 0.21 12.63
C VAL A 71 -19.12 1.22 11.85
N GLN A 72 -19.12 2.48 12.28
CA GLN A 72 -19.85 3.53 11.57
C GLN A 72 -19.34 3.70 10.12
N TYR A 73 -18.03 3.72 9.94
CA TYR A 73 -17.40 3.83 8.63
C TYR A 73 -17.76 2.66 7.71
N TYR A 74 -17.78 1.44 8.26
CA TYR A 74 -18.17 0.25 7.51
C TYR A 74 -19.54 0.40 6.89
N TYR A 75 -20.56 0.70 7.69
CA TYR A 75 -21.93 0.77 7.19
C TYR A 75 -22.18 1.98 6.30
N SER A 76 -21.56 3.12 6.57
CA SER A 76 -21.83 4.35 5.83
C SER A 76 -20.94 4.58 4.60
N VAL A 77 -19.78 3.93 4.52
CA VAL A 77 -18.83 4.10 3.42
C VAL A 77 -18.49 2.78 2.74
N LEU A 78 -18.08 1.74 3.49
CA LEU A 78 -17.59 0.51 2.87
C LEU A 78 -18.70 -0.34 2.27
N VAL A 79 -19.88 -0.41 2.87
CA VAL A 79 -21.01 -1.17 2.30
C VAL A 79 -21.39 -0.65 0.91
N PRO A 80 -21.66 0.66 0.71
CA PRO A 80 -21.93 1.17 -0.64
C PRO A 80 -20.80 0.92 -1.65
N VAL A 81 -19.55 1.07 -1.19
CA VAL A 81 -18.35 0.88 -2.01
C VAL A 81 -18.22 -0.58 -2.44
N ASN A 82 -18.31 -1.52 -1.50
CA ASN A 82 -18.17 -2.94 -1.78
C ASN A 82 -19.33 -3.47 -2.65
N THR A 83 -20.56 -3.02 -2.42
CA THR A 83 -21.70 -3.37 -3.27
C THR A 83 -21.47 -2.97 -4.72
N LEU A 84 -20.94 -1.77 -4.97
CA LEU A 84 -20.56 -1.37 -6.33
C LEU A 84 -19.45 -2.26 -6.89
N LYS A 85 -18.42 -2.56 -6.09
CA LYS A 85 -17.30 -3.42 -6.50
C LYS A 85 -17.76 -4.80 -6.92
N GLU A 86 -18.56 -5.48 -6.11
CA GLU A 86 -19.11 -6.81 -6.41
C GLU A 86 -19.93 -6.82 -7.70
N LYS A 87 -20.81 -5.82 -7.85
CA LYS A 87 -21.60 -5.66 -9.07
C LYS A 87 -20.74 -5.37 -10.29
N HIS A 88 -19.72 -4.53 -10.14
CA HIS A 88 -18.77 -4.23 -11.21
C HIS A 88 -18.10 -5.50 -11.72
N PHE A 89 -17.48 -6.30 -10.84
CA PHE A 89 -16.83 -7.54 -11.24
C PHE A 89 -17.81 -8.54 -11.85
N THR A 90 -19.01 -8.70 -11.26
CA THR A 90 -20.04 -9.60 -11.77
C THR A 90 -20.49 -9.22 -13.19
N ILE A 91 -20.81 -7.95 -13.43
CA ILE A 91 -21.31 -7.50 -14.74
C ILE A 91 -20.18 -7.52 -15.78
N MET A 92 -18.98 -7.00 -15.42
CA MET A 92 -17.86 -6.93 -16.35
C MET A 92 -17.36 -8.32 -16.78
N ALA A 93 -17.34 -9.29 -15.86
CA ALA A 93 -16.98 -10.68 -16.19
C ALA A 93 -17.94 -11.32 -17.21
N GLY A 94 -19.24 -10.97 -17.14
CA GLY A 94 -20.25 -11.48 -18.08
C GLY A 94 -20.28 -10.76 -19.43
N MET A 95 -19.73 -9.56 -19.54
CA MET A 95 -19.91 -8.67 -20.71
C MET A 95 -19.47 -9.26 -22.05
N GLN A 96 -18.43 -10.10 -22.06
CA GLN A 96 -17.84 -10.63 -23.30
C GLN A 96 -18.83 -11.48 -24.12
N GLY A 97 -19.79 -12.13 -23.45
CA GLY A 97 -20.79 -12.98 -24.10
C GLY A 97 -22.19 -12.35 -24.24
N MET A 98 -22.39 -11.13 -23.72
CA MET A 98 -23.69 -10.48 -23.68
C MET A 98 -24.06 -9.81 -25.03
N PRO A 99 -25.35 -9.80 -25.42
CA PRO A 99 -25.87 -8.92 -26.46
C PRO A 99 -25.63 -7.44 -26.15
N ALA A 100 -25.66 -6.59 -27.18
CA ALA A 100 -25.34 -5.17 -27.02
C ALA A 100 -26.31 -4.41 -26.10
N ASP A 101 -27.59 -4.75 -26.16
CA ASP A 101 -28.65 -4.22 -25.32
C ASP A 101 -28.46 -4.62 -23.83
N GLU A 102 -28.14 -5.88 -23.56
CA GLU A 102 -27.88 -6.38 -22.23
C GLU A 102 -26.58 -5.71 -21.61
N ARG A 103 -25.57 -5.51 -22.44
CA ARG A 103 -24.35 -4.76 -22.00
C ARG A 103 -24.67 -3.33 -21.62
N GLU A 104 -25.47 -2.64 -22.46
CA GLU A 104 -25.88 -1.26 -22.17
C GLU A 104 -26.69 -1.18 -20.88
N ASP A 105 -27.59 -2.13 -20.63
CA ASP A 105 -28.38 -2.19 -19.41
C ASP A 105 -27.52 -2.50 -18.18
N GLY A 106 -26.51 -3.38 -18.29
CA GLY A 106 -25.52 -3.60 -17.24
C GLY A 106 -24.72 -2.36 -16.88
N LEU A 107 -24.28 -1.59 -17.88
CA LEU A 107 -23.56 -0.33 -17.63
C LEU A 107 -24.47 0.75 -16.99
N LYS A 108 -25.75 0.81 -17.37
CA LYS A 108 -26.75 1.69 -16.72
C LYS A 108 -26.99 1.29 -15.27
N GLU A 109 -27.04 -0.03 -14.98
CA GLU A 109 -27.15 -0.52 -13.59
C GLU A 109 -25.96 -0.07 -12.76
N LEU A 110 -24.72 -0.23 -13.27
CA LEU A 110 -23.50 0.23 -12.61
C LEU A 110 -23.46 1.75 -12.40
N GLU A 111 -23.87 2.52 -13.41
CA GLU A 111 -23.97 3.98 -13.31
C GLU A 111 -24.94 4.40 -12.21
N LYS A 112 -26.13 3.80 -12.17
CA LYS A 112 -27.15 4.06 -11.14
C LYS A 112 -26.61 3.74 -9.74
N LEU A 113 -25.97 2.58 -9.58
CA LEU A 113 -25.41 2.15 -8.31
C LEU A 113 -24.27 3.07 -7.85
N ALA A 114 -23.37 3.47 -8.76
CA ALA A 114 -22.29 4.41 -8.45
C ALA A 114 -22.80 5.78 -8.01
N LYS A 115 -23.87 6.30 -8.64
CA LYS A 115 -24.52 7.54 -8.21
C LYS A 115 -25.11 7.44 -6.80
N GLN A 116 -25.74 6.29 -6.50
CA GLN A 116 -26.29 6.01 -5.17
C GLN A 116 -25.18 5.91 -4.15
N SER A 117 -24.12 5.11 -4.39
CA SER A 117 -22.98 4.95 -3.51
C SER A 117 -22.28 6.28 -3.26
N LEU A 118 -22.07 7.10 -4.30
CA LEU A 118 -21.47 8.43 -4.14
C LEU A 118 -22.29 9.31 -3.18
N LYS A 119 -23.62 9.32 -3.32
CA LYS A 119 -24.50 10.08 -2.43
C LYS A 119 -24.41 9.58 -0.98
N GLU A 120 -24.48 8.26 -0.77
CA GLU A 120 -24.39 7.65 0.57
C GLU A 120 -23.04 7.99 1.24
N ILE A 121 -21.93 7.89 0.49
CA ILE A 121 -20.58 8.24 0.98
C ILE A 121 -20.50 9.72 1.31
N GLN A 122 -21.05 10.61 0.49
CA GLN A 122 -21.06 12.06 0.75
C GLN A 122 -21.80 12.41 2.05
N ASP A 123 -22.94 11.77 2.29
CA ASP A 123 -23.77 11.96 3.48
C ASP A 123 -23.14 11.31 4.75
N ALA A 124 -22.18 10.41 4.59
CA ALA A 124 -21.52 9.71 5.68
C ALA A 124 -20.72 10.69 6.56
N LYS A 125 -20.91 10.58 7.87
CA LYS A 125 -20.15 11.35 8.87
C LYS A 125 -18.99 10.51 9.37
N VAL A 126 -17.77 11.00 9.20
CA VAL A 126 -16.56 10.38 9.74
C VAL A 126 -16.05 11.25 10.90
N PRO A 127 -15.82 10.64 12.10
CA PRO A 127 -15.35 11.38 13.25
C PRO A 127 -13.96 12.01 13.03
N ALA A 128 -13.77 13.24 13.55
CA ALA A 128 -12.46 13.91 13.49
C ALA A 128 -11.37 13.15 14.26
N SER A 129 -11.76 12.25 15.17
CA SER A 129 -10.85 11.31 15.86
C SER A 129 -10.23 10.27 14.94
N SER A 130 -10.69 10.16 13.69
CA SER A 130 -10.22 9.16 12.72
C SER A 130 -9.82 9.81 11.40
N PRO A 131 -8.75 10.63 11.36
CA PRO A 131 -8.38 11.44 10.20
C PRO A 131 -8.09 10.60 8.95
N LEU A 132 -7.49 9.40 9.08
CA LEU A 132 -7.24 8.51 7.95
C LEU A 132 -8.53 7.96 7.35
N LEU A 133 -9.56 7.68 8.17
CA LEU A 133 -10.89 7.30 7.65
C LEU A 133 -11.53 8.46 6.87
N GLY A 134 -11.31 9.71 7.30
CA GLY A 134 -11.72 10.90 6.56
C GLY A 134 -11.02 11.00 5.20
N GLN A 135 -9.72 10.72 5.16
CA GLN A 135 -8.94 10.68 3.92
C GLN A 135 -9.42 9.56 2.99
N ALA A 136 -9.62 8.36 3.53
CA ALA A 136 -10.17 7.22 2.79
C ALA A 136 -11.56 7.53 2.21
N LYS A 137 -12.47 8.16 3.00
CA LYS A 137 -13.78 8.62 2.50
C LYS A 137 -13.63 9.54 1.30
N THR A 138 -12.76 10.57 1.41
CA THR A 138 -12.53 11.53 0.33
C THR A 138 -12.00 10.84 -0.93
N ALA A 139 -11.08 9.89 -0.78
CA ALA A 139 -10.54 9.14 -1.91
C ALA A 139 -11.61 8.22 -2.55
N TYR A 140 -12.50 7.59 -1.76
CA TYR A 140 -13.64 6.85 -2.32
C TYR A 140 -14.63 7.76 -3.04
N GLU A 141 -14.92 8.97 -2.54
CA GLU A 141 -15.75 9.93 -3.28
C GLU A 141 -15.12 10.29 -4.64
N GLN A 142 -13.82 10.52 -4.68
CA GLN A 142 -13.08 10.78 -5.93
C GLN A 142 -13.13 9.56 -6.85
N SER A 143 -12.97 8.36 -6.31
CA SER A 143 -13.08 7.12 -7.06
C SER A 143 -14.47 6.95 -7.68
N MET A 144 -15.54 7.20 -6.93
CA MET A 144 -16.91 7.11 -7.46
C MET A 144 -17.18 8.10 -8.59
N ARG A 145 -16.65 9.34 -8.51
CA ARG A 145 -16.75 10.32 -9.60
C ARG A 145 -16.01 9.85 -10.83
N ALA A 146 -14.75 9.42 -10.67
CA ALA A 146 -13.95 8.89 -11.76
C ALA A 146 -14.59 7.62 -12.39
N TYR A 147 -15.25 6.80 -11.56
CA TYR A 147 -16.02 5.65 -12.06
C TYR A 147 -17.16 6.05 -12.97
N LEU A 148 -17.94 7.05 -12.59
CA LEU A 148 -19.04 7.56 -13.40
C LEU A 148 -18.56 8.10 -14.76
N ASP A 149 -17.45 8.87 -14.75
CA ASP A 149 -16.83 9.37 -15.97
C ASP A 149 -16.33 8.20 -16.87
N GLY A 150 -15.74 7.19 -16.23
CA GLY A 150 -15.26 5.98 -16.93
C GLY A 150 -16.40 5.14 -17.54
N ILE A 151 -17.51 4.96 -16.82
CA ILE A 151 -18.68 4.24 -17.33
C ILE A 151 -19.34 4.99 -18.48
N GLU A 152 -19.47 6.31 -18.41
CA GLU A 152 -19.99 7.13 -19.52
C GLU A 152 -19.12 6.99 -20.77
N ALA A 153 -17.79 7.05 -20.58
CA ALA A 153 -16.85 6.85 -21.68
C ALA A 153 -16.92 5.44 -22.29
N LEU A 154 -17.04 4.38 -21.45
CA LEU A 154 -17.24 3.02 -21.92
C LEU A 154 -18.52 2.86 -22.72
N ARG A 155 -19.63 3.43 -22.28
CA ARG A 155 -20.91 3.44 -23.00
C ARG A 155 -20.79 4.12 -24.36
N SER A 156 -20.07 5.23 -24.41
CA SER A 156 -19.83 5.96 -25.66
C SER A 156 -18.92 5.18 -26.64
N ALA A 157 -17.99 4.37 -26.12
CA ALA A 157 -17.06 3.56 -26.91
C ALA A 157 -17.62 2.19 -27.36
N GLN A 158 -18.76 1.74 -26.84
CA GLN A 158 -19.34 0.42 -27.09
C GLN A 158 -19.64 0.09 -28.57
N ASN A 159 -19.72 1.08 -29.43
CA ASN A 159 -20.00 0.88 -30.86
C ASN A 159 -18.84 0.18 -31.61
N SER A 160 -17.72 -0.10 -30.99
CA SER A 160 -16.53 -0.55 -31.69
C SER A 160 -15.99 -1.92 -31.28
N ASN A 161 -15.93 -2.28 -29.98
CA ASN A 161 -15.37 -3.57 -29.51
C ASN A 161 -15.82 -3.95 -28.11
N VAL A 162 -16.07 -5.25 -27.87
CA VAL A 162 -16.30 -5.82 -26.54
C VAL A 162 -14.95 -5.92 -25.83
N LEU A 163 -14.78 -5.18 -24.73
CA LEU A 163 -13.58 -5.22 -23.91
C LEU A 163 -13.70 -6.32 -22.84
N THR A 164 -12.62 -7.04 -22.59
CA THR A 164 -12.51 -7.95 -21.44
C THR A 164 -12.35 -7.14 -20.15
N LEU A 165 -12.55 -7.78 -19.00
CA LEU A 165 -12.37 -7.15 -17.69
C LEU A 165 -10.98 -6.52 -17.54
N ASP A 166 -9.92 -7.25 -17.91
CA ASP A 166 -8.54 -6.74 -17.86
C ASP A 166 -8.34 -5.56 -18.81
N GLN A 167 -8.95 -5.59 -19.98
CA GLN A 167 -8.90 -4.47 -20.91
C GLN A 167 -9.63 -3.24 -20.35
N VAL A 168 -10.78 -3.43 -19.70
CA VAL A 168 -11.50 -2.33 -19.04
C VAL A 168 -10.67 -1.70 -17.93
N HIS A 169 -10.11 -2.50 -17.03
CA HIS A 169 -9.29 -1.99 -15.93
C HIS A 169 -7.97 -1.38 -16.40
N GLY A 170 -7.39 -1.91 -17.46
CA GLY A 170 -6.17 -1.41 -18.09
C GLY A 170 -6.37 -0.17 -18.94
N THR A 171 -7.61 0.23 -19.25
CA THR A 171 -7.86 1.42 -20.07
C THR A 171 -7.56 2.71 -19.31
N GLN A 172 -7.12 3.74 -20.05
CA GLN A 172 -6.97 5.08 -19.47
C GLN A 172 -8.28 5.65 -18.90
N LEU A 173 -9.43 5.14 -19.36
CA LEU A 173 -10.76 5.57 -18.91
C LEU A 173 -11.05 5.17 -17.46
N MET A 174 -10.59 3.98 -17.04
CA MET A 174 -10.84 3.46 -15.68
C MET A 174 -9.66 3.70 -14.73
N GLN A 175 -8.51 4.10 -15.23
CA GLN A 175 -7.32 4.33 -14.37
C GLN A 175 -7.54 5.34 -13.23
N PRO A 176 -8.19 6.50 -13.43
CA PRO A 176 -8.45 7.43 -12.34
C PRO A 176 -9.32 6.81 -11.24
N PHE A 177 -10.29 5.98 -11.61
CA PHE A 177 -11.11 5.22 -10.67
C PHE A 177 -10.28 4.23 -9.88
N THR A 178 -9.54 3.33 -10.55
CA THR A 178 -8.76 2.28 -9.88
C THR A 178 -7.68 2.87 -8.97
N SER A 179 -6.97 3.90 -9.41
CA SER A 179 -5.95 4.57 -8.60
C SER A 179 -6.53 5.20 -7.33
N SER A 180 -7.66 5.92 -7.43
CA SER A 180 -8.29 6.54 -6.27
C SER A 180 -8.88 5.51 -5.33
N TRP A 181 -9.44 4.41 -5.85
CA TRP A 181 -9.94 3.29 -5.06
C TRP A 181 -8.82 2.63 -4.23
N LEU A 182 -7.72 2.27 -4.89
CA LEU A 182 -6.56 1.65 -4.24
C LEU A 182 -5.96 2.57 -3.17
N HIS A 183 -5.89 3.87 -3.45
CA HIS A 183 -5.46 4.85 -2.45
C HIS A 183 -6.40 4.90 -1.25
N ALA A 184 -7.71 4.92 -1.46
CA ALA A 184 -8.71 4.86 -0.37
C ALA A 184 -8.55 3.59 0.48
N GLN A 185 -8.27 2.47 -0.16
CA GLN A 185 -8.01 1.19 0.50
C GLN A 185 -6.75 1.26 1.36
N VAL A 186 -5.67 1.86 0.86
CA VAL A 186 -4.43 2.09 1.63
C VAL A 186 -4.71 2.89 2.90
N GLU A 187 -5.43 4.01 2.81
CA GLU A 187 -5.73 4.85 3.97
C GLU A 187 -6.60 4.13 5.01
N LEU A 188 -7.57 3.32 4.56
CA LEU A 188 -8.38 2.49 5.45
C LEU A 188 -7.52 1.48 6.22
N TYR A 189 -6.70 0.69 5.51
CA TYR A 189 -5.88 -0.34 6.17
C TYR A 189 -4.78 0.25 7.04
N LYS A 190 -4.28 1.43 6.70
CA LYS A 190 -3.39 2.22 7.55
C LYS A 190 -4.09 2.68 8.84
N ALA A 191 -5.37 3.10 8.77
CA ALA A 191 -6.16 3.43 9.96
C ALA A 191 -6.30 2.21 10.89
N ILE A 192 -6.61 1.04 10.33
CA ILE A 192 -6.76 -0.21 11.09
C ILE A 192 -5.42 -0.63 11.72
N ALA A 193 -4.32 -0.56 10.96
CA ALA A 193 -2.98 -0.84 11.48
C ALA A 193 -2.59 0.13 12.61
N THR A 194 -2.96 1.41 12.48
CA THR A 194 -2.73 2.42 13.52
C THR A 194 -3.51 2.11 14.80
N TRP A 195 -4.77 1.68 14.68
CA TRP A 195 -5.57 1.19 15.79
C TRP A 195 -4.90 -0.02 16.48
N GLU A 196 -4.49 -1.04 15.71
CA GLU A 196 -3.79 -2.21 16.25
C GLU A 196 -2.52 -1.80 17.00
N SER A 197 -1.72 -0.90 16.43
CA SER A 197 -0.52 -0.35 17.05
C SER A 197 -0.82 0.34 18.39
N ALA A 198 -1.85 1.18 18.44
CA ALA A 198 -2.16 2.00 19.61
C ALA A 198 -2.85 1.20 20.73
N TYR A 199 -3.78 0.30 20.40
CA TYR A 199 -4.65 -0.34 21.38
C TYR A 199 -4.32 -1.81 21.66
N VAL A 200 -3.73 -2.53 20.70
CA VAL A 200 -3.50 -3.97 20.81
C VAL A 200 -2.03 -4.27 21.09
N THR A 201 -1.16 -3.96 20.16
CA THR A 201 0.26 -4.32 20.25
C THR A 201 1.08 -3.35 21.08
N LYS A 202 0.65 -2.10 21.19
CA LYS A 202 1.36 -0.99 21.85
C LYS A 202 2.78 -0.80 21.30
N LYS A 203 2.97 -1.13 20.03
CA LYS A 203 4.24 -0.97 19.29
C LYS A 203 4.03 0.01 18.15
N ALA A 204 4.92 1.00 18.02
CA ALA A 204 4.86 1.96 16.92
C ALA A 204 4.98 1.26 15.57
N LEU A 205 4.19 1.72 14.61
CA LEU A 205 4.37 1.31 13.21
C LEU A 205 5.68 1.90 12.67
N PRO A 206 6.35 1.20 11.73
CA PRO A 206 7.46 1.79 11.00
C PRO A 206 7.07 3.13 10.37
N SER A 207 7.88 4.16 10.59
CA SER A 207 7.63 5.51 10.06
C SER A 207 7.82 5.60 8.54
N ILE A 208 8.59 4.67 7.98
CA ILE A 208 8.86 4.55 6.55
C ILE A 208 8.44 3.15 6.12
N LEU A 209 7.69 3.08 5.03
CA LEU A 209 7.35 1.79 4.42
C LEU A 209 8.61 1.08 3.96
N PRO A 210 8.78 -0.20 4.31
CA PRO A 210 9.94 -0.96 3.86
C PRO A 210 9.87 -1.16 2.34
N GLU A 211 10.99 -0.88 1.67
CA GLU A 211 11.12 -1.10 0.23
C GLU A 211 11.06 -2.59 -0.13
N HIS A 212 11.68 -3.42 0.71
CA HIS A 212 11.71 -4.87 0.59
C HIS A 212 11.36 -5.52 1.92
N VAL A 213 10.48 -6.50 1.88
CA VAL A 213 10.07 -7.28 3.05
C VAL A 213 10.43 -8.75 2.82
N ASN A 214 11.41 -9.25 3.56
CA ASN A 214 11.72 -10.67 3.56
C ASN A 214 10.67 -11.47 4.36
N LEU A 215 10.67 -12.79 4.21
CA LEU A 215 9.65 -13.69 4.78
C LEU A 215 9.64 -13.67 6.32
N GLU A 216 10.78 -13.53 6.96
CA GLU A 216 10.88 -13.50 8.42
C GLU A 216 10.39 -12.17 8.98
N THR A 217 10.73 -11.07 8.33
CA THR A 217 10.24 -9.74 8.70
C THR A 217 8.71 -9.66 8.55
N TRP A 218 8.15 -10.24 7.48
CA TRP A 218 6.71 -10.32 7.29
C TRP A 218 6.01 -11.05 8.43
N LYS A 219 6.50 -12.23 8.82
CA LYS A 219 5.94 -13.02 9.93
C LYS A 219 6.00 -12.29 11.27
N ALA A 220 7.01 -11.43 11.47
CA ALA A 220 7.18 -10.64 12.69
C ALA A 220 6.23 -9.43 12.77
N TYR A 221 5.65 -8.98 11.66
CA TYR A 221 4.72 -7.87 11.63
C TYR A 221 3.34 -8.28 12.17
N PRO A 222 2.64 -7.36 12.88
CA PRO A 222 1.25 -7.54 13.28
C PRO A 222 0.33 -7.75 12.06
N PHE A 223 -0.79 -8.44 12.26
CA PHE A 223 -1.69 -8.82 11.17
C PHE A 223 -2.23 -7.62 10.38
N HIS A 224 -2.72 -6.59 11.06
CA HIS A 224 -3.28 -5.44 10.35
C HIS A 224 -2.21 -4.57 9.67
N TYR A 225 -0.97 -4.57 10.19
CA TYR A 225 0.13 -3.94 9.47
C TYR A 225 0.49 -4.71 8.18
N ARG A 226 0.39 -6.06 8.18
CA ARG A 226 0.55 -6.86 6.95
C ARG A 226 -0.55 -6.58 5.93
N ASN A 227 -1.80 -6.39 6.38
CA ASN A 227 -2.90 -5.97 5.50
C ASN A 227 -2.66 -4.59 4.90
N TYR A 228 -2.11 -3.66 5.66
CA TYR A 228 -1.72 -2.35 5.14
C TYR A 228 -0.61 -2.48 4.09
N LEU A 229 0.42 -3.30 4.32
CA LEU A 229 1.44 -3.59 3.31
C LEU A 229 0.85 -4.27 2.06
N ALA A 230 -0.10 -5.19 2.22
CA ALA A 230 -0.81 -5.80 1.11
C ALA A 230 -1.56 -4.76 0.26
N ALA A 231 -2.26 -3.80 0.90
CA ALA A 231 -2.90 -2.68 0.19
C ALA A 231 -1.88 -1.82 -0.59
N GLU A 232 -0.71 -1.55 0.00
CA GLU A 232 0.38 -0.84 -0.68
C GLU A 232 0.93 -1.61 -1.89
N TYR A 233 1.07 -2.95 -1.79
CA TYR A 233 1.49 -3.77 -2.93
C TYR A 233 0.47 -3.75 -4.07
N LEU A 234 -0.83 -3.88 -3.76
CA LEU A 234 -1.90 -3.76 -4.74
C LEU A 234 -1.86 -2.40 -5.45
N THR A 235 -1.65 -1.32 -4.70
CA THR A 235 -1.54 0.04 -5.24
C THR A 235 -0.31 0.21 -6.13
N LYS A 236 0.87 -0.24 -5.69
CA LYS A 236 2.10 -0.21 -6.50
C LYS A 236 1.98 -0.94 -7.82
N LYS A 237 1.21 -2.04 -7.84
CA LYS A 237 0.97 -2.87 -9.02
C LYS A 237 -0.23 -2.40 -9.84
N ASN A 238 -0.97 -1.38 -9.37
CA ASN A 238 -2.26 -0.94 -9.92
C ASN A 238 -3.25 -2.11 -10.09
N MET A 239 -3.31 -2.98 -9.08
CA MET A 239 -4.14 -4.19 -9.06
C MET A 239 -5.48 -3.89 -8.40
N PHE A 240 -6.49 -3.61 -9.20
CA PHE A 240 -7.88 -3.52 -8.78
C PHE A 240 -8.54 -4.88 -9.00
N GLU A 241 -8.74 -5.62 -7.91
CA GLU A 241 -9.18 -7.02 -7.91
C GLU A 241 -10.48 -7.18 -7.12
N ASP A 242 -11.18 -8.29 -7.32
CA ASP A 242 -12.39 -8.63 -6.58
C ASP A 242 -12.12 -8.93 -5.09
N PHE A 243 -10.96 -9.44 -4.75
CA PHE A 243 -10.54 -9.71 -3.37
C PHE A 243 -10.09 -8.45 -2.61
N ALA A 244 -9.93 -8.58 -1.29
CA ALA A 244 -9.48 -7.53 -0.39
C ALA A 244 -8.03 -7.76 0.09
N PRO A 245 -7.32 -6.74 0.62
CA PRO A 245 -5.96 -6.87 1.13
C PRO A 245 -5.77 -7.98 2.17
N GLN A 246 -6.76 -8.24 3.05
CA GLN A 246 -6.68 -9.35 4.00
C GLN A 246 -6.71 -10.72 3.33
N ASP A 247 -7.36 -10.85 2.16
CA ASP A 247 -7.36 -12.10 1.39
C ASP A 247 -5.96 -12.38 0.83
N LEU A 248 -5.32 -11.35 0.28
CA LEU A 248 -3.92 -11.43 -0.18
C LEU A 248 -2.98 -11.77 0.99
N THR A 249 -3.13 -11.11 2.15
CA THR A 249 -2.35 -11.40 3.36
C THR A 249 -2.52 -12.86 3.78
N ALA A 250 -3.77 -13.34 3.84
CA ALA A 250 -4.08 -14.71 4.23
C ALA A 250 -3.47 -15.74 3.26
N ARG A 251 -3.46 -15.41 1.97
CA ARG A 251 -2.86 -16.26 0.95
C ARG A 251 -1.35 -16.30 1.04
N ILE A 252 -0.69 -15.16 1.26
CA ILE A 252 0.74 -15.10 1.53
C ILE A 252 1.07 -15.93 2.78
N ASP A 253 0.35 -15.73 3.89
CA ASP A 253 0.61 -16.46 5.14
C ASP A 253 0.41 -17.97 4.98
N SER A 254 -0.61 -18.40 4.24
CA SER A 254 -0.84 -19.81 3.91
C SER A 254 0.30 -20.39 3.06
N LEU A 255 0.79 -19.64 2.08
CA LEU A 255 1.93 -20.02 1.25
C LEU A 255 3.20 -20.19 2.11
N LEU A 256 3.44 -19.27 3.06
CA LEU A 256 4.60 -19.29 3.95
C LEU A 256 4.55 -20.40 5.01
N GLN A 257 3.35 -20.87 5.37
CA GLN A 257 3.20 -22.04 6.26
C GLN A 257 3.45 -23.37 5.54
N SER A 258 3.32 -23.40 4.23
CA SER A 258 3.56 -24.57 3.41
C SER A 258 5.02 -24.64 2.96
N GLU A 259 5.52 -25.84 2.63
CA GLU A 259 6.85 -26.00 2.01
C GLU A 259 6.90 -25.43 0.57
N GLN A 260 5.76 -24.98 0.01
CA GLN A 260 5.66 -24.44 -1.35
C GLN A 260 6.51 -23.19 -1.54
N ALA A 261 6.60 -22.32 -0.54
CA ALA A 261 7.42 -21.12 -0.63
C ALA A 261 8.89 -21.44 -0.90
N LYS A 262 9.42 -22.50 -0.24
CA LYS A 262 10.79 -22.98 -0.47
C LYS A 262 10.95 -23.63 -1.85
N THR A 263 10.00 -24.46 -2.23
CA THR A 263 10.00 -25.15 -3.54
C THR A 263 9.97 -24.16 -4.70
N LEU A 264 9.23 -23.07 -4.56
CA LEU A 264 9.13 -21.99 -5.56
C LEU A 264 10.27 -20.99 -5.47
N GLY A 265 11.20 -21.13 -4.52
CA GLY A 265 12.34 -20.22 -4.36
C GLY A 265 11.96 -18.79 -3.94
N ILE A 266 10.82 -18.62 -3.28
CA ILE A 266 10.32 -17.33 -2.83
C ILE A 266 11.18 -16.83 -1.66
N LYS A 267 11.78 -15.65 -1.80
CA LYS A 267 12.69 -15.07 -0.80
C LYS A 267 12.14 -13.81 -0.12
N ASP A 268 11.21 -13.13 -0.75
CA ASP A 268 10.59 -11.90 -0.29
C ASP A 268 9.10 -11.85 -0.65
N ILE A 269 8.39 -10.89 -0.08
CA ILE A 269 6.94 -10.75 -0.23
C ILE A 269 6.57 -10.26 -1.61
N GLN A 270 7.39 -9.43 -2.25
CA GLN A 270 7.15 -8.97 -3.62
C GLN A 270 7.08 -10.17 -4.57
N THR A 271 8.06 -11.08 -4.47
CA THR A 271 8.07 -12.34 -5.25
C THR A 271 6.86 -13.21 -4.92
N ALA A 272 6.45 -13.29 -3.64
CA ALA A 272 5.25 -14.03 -3.25
C ALA A 272 3.99 -13.46 -3.92
N VAL A 273 3.82 -12.13 -3.89
CA VAL A 273 2.69 -11.44 -4.56
C VAL A 273 2.71 -11.70 -6.06
N ASP A 274 3.87 -11.58 -6.72
CA ASP A 274 4.02 -11.82 -8.16
C ASP A 274 3.63 -13.25 -8.56
N VAL A 275 4.05 -14.25 -7.77
CA VAL A 275 3.67 -15.66 -8.00
C VAL A 275 2.19 -15.89 -7.80
N LEU A 276 1.61 -15.35 -6.72
CA LEU A 276 0.19 -15.49 -6.41
C LEU A 276 -0.68 -14.82 -7.49
N GLN A 277 -0.26 -13.67 -8.01
CA GLN A 277 -0.90 -12.98 -9.12
C GLN A 277 -0.81 -13.79 -10.42
N ALA A 278 0.40 -14.22 -10.80
CA ALA A 278 0.63 -14.95 -12.04
C ALA A 278 -0.13 -16.28 -12.08
N THR A 279 -0.46 -16.86 -10.94
CA THR A 279 -1.20 -18.12 -10.81
C THR A 279 -2.69 -17.92 -10.51
N ASP A 280 -3.15 -16.67 -10.46
CA ASP A 280 -4.52 -16.33 -10.09
C ASP A 280 -4.95 -17.08 -8.80
N ALA A 281 -4.09 -17.07 -7.78
CA ALA A 281 -4.24 -17.92 -6.60
C ALA A 281 -4.97 -17.27 -5.44
N VAL A 282 -5.20 -15.95 -5.48
CA VAL A 282 -5.94 -15.21 -4.46
C VAL A 282 -7.42 -15.17 -4.84
N ARG A 283 -8.30 -15.37 -3.86
CA ARG A 283 -9.75 -15.32 -4.06
C ARG A 283 -10.40 -14.46 -2.98
N GLU A 284 -11.51 -13.83 -3.33
CA GLU A 284 -12.40 -13.24 -2.35
C GLU A 284 -12.77 -14.28 -1.29
N GLY A 285 -12.70 -13.90 -0.01
CA GLY A 285 -12.98 -14.77 1.13
C GLY A 285 -11.83 -15.70 1.56
N ASP A 286 -10.65 -15.62 0.95
CA ASP A 286 -9.48 -16.40 1.41
C ASP A 286 -9.14 -16.09 2.88
N PHE A 287 -9.31 -14.85 3.33
CA PHE A 287 -9.14 -14.50 4.74
C PHE A 287 -10.07 -15.33 5.64
N LYS A 288 -11.37 -15.34 5.35
CA LYS A 288 -12.37 -16.12 6.13
C LYS A 288 -12.03 -17.60 6.13
N LYS A 289 -11.64 -18.14 4.98
CA LYS A 289 -11.25 -19.55 4.84
C LYS A 289 -10.05 -19.94 5.72
N PHE A 290 -9.10 -19.03 5.90
CA PHE A 290 -7.89 -19.31 6.68
C PHE A 290 -7.94 -18.75 8.10
N GLN A 291 -8.95 -17.98 8.47
CA GLN A 291 -9.04 -17.23 9.73
C GLN A 291 -8.86 -18.13 10.96
N THR A 292 -9.62 -19.19 11.06
CA THR A 292 -9.56 -20.13 12.19
C THR A 292 -8.21 -20.87 12.29
N LYS A 293 -7.50 -21.04 11.16
CA LYS A 293 -6.22 -21.75 11.13
C LYS A 293 -5.03 -20.82 11.42
N LEU A 294 -5.05 -19.61 10.86
CA LEU A 294 -3.88 -18.72 10.83
C LEU A 294 -3.93 -17.60 11.85
N TYR A 295 -5.13 -17.20 12.28
CA TYR A 295 -5.32 -15.95 13.02
C TYR A 295 -6.02 -16.13 14.36
N GLN A 296 -5.96 -17.34 14.94
CA GLN A 296 -6.45 -17.58 16.30
C GLN A 296 -5.76 -16.64 17.29
N GLY A 297 -6.56 -15.89 18.06
CA GLY A 297 -6.05 -14.94 19.06
C GLY A 297 -5.58 -13.59 18.51
N VAL A 298 -5.67 -13.36 17.20
CA VAL A 298 -5.49 -12.01 16.64
C VAL A 298 -6.73 -11.18 16.99
N LYS A 299 -6.52 -10.05 17.67
CA LYS A 299 -7.61 -9.12 17.95
C LYS A 299 -8.00 -8.39 16.67
N MET A 300 -9.24 -8.55 16.24
CA MET A 300 -9.84 -7.82 15.12
C MET A 300 -10.60 -6.60 15.65
N PRO A 301 -10.66 -5.48 14.90
CA PRO A 301 -11.62 -4.41 15.19
C PRO A 301 -13.04 -4.92 14.93
N GLU A 302 -14.02 -4.38 15.63
CA GLU A 302 -15.44 -4.70 15.42
C GLU A 302 -15.92 -4.17 14.06
N MET A 303 -15.51 -4.85 12.99
CA MET A 303 -15.88 -4.57 11.60
C MET A 303 -16.31 -5.88 10.93
N PRO A 304 -17.47 -5.91 10.25
CA PRO A 304 -17.97 -7.14 9.59
C PRO A 304 -17.03 -7.73 8.53
N ILE A 305 -16.11 -6.96 7.97
CA ILE A 305 -15.10 -7.50 7.04
C ILE A 305 -14.12 -8.49 7.71
N PHE A 306 -14.05 -8.51 9.04
CA PHE A 306 -13.21 -9.42 9.84
C PHE A 306 -14.02 -10.40 10.68
N GLU A 307 -15.36 -10.31 10.66
CA GLU A 307 -16.24 -11.24 11.39
C GLU A 307 -16.39 -12.56 10.61
N GLU A 308 -16.64 -13.64 11.35
CA GLU A 308 -16.84 -15.00 10.81
C GLU A 308 -18.12 -15.15 9.96
#